data_ddcd415013da0679e817bf32a7f950d8
#
_entry.id   ddcd415013da0679e817bf32a7f950d8
#
_cell.length_a   1.000
_cell.length_b   1.000
_cell.length_c   1.000
_cell.angle_alpha   90.00
_cell.angle_beta   90.00
_cell.angle_gamma   90.00
#
_symmetry.space_group_name_H-M   'P 1'
#
loop_
_entity.id
_entity.type
_entity.pdbx_description
1 polymer ?
#
loop_
_entity_poly.entity_id
_entity_poly.type
_entity_poly.pdbx_seq_one_letter_code
_entity_poly.pdbx_strand_id
1 'polypeptide(L)'
;MARSTRPRGAATQRNTVKAAAQQVSVSEDDPEPGVQVTRPLPDPSKRPLAYSFPGRAPTPSAQPGTASFRYWTAAEALRRGADFWAPQLPSGNWEVGARLPVLLDEGVDLNAYYDRRALNFFHGPAPSGTVYSGESPDIVCHEMGHAILDAIKAPALGCGEP
;
A
#
# COMPACT_ATOMS: atom_id res chain seq x y z
N MET A 1 26.67 -1.97 -69.42
CA MET A 1 25.58 -1.47 -68.53
C MET A 1 25.38 -2.47 -67.41
N ALA A 2 25.97 -2.21 -66.22
CA ALA A 2 25.87 -3.09 -65.05
C ALA A 2 24.87 -2.48 -64.08
N ARG A 3 23.80 -3.19 -63.73
CA ARG A 3 22.81 -2.81 -62.73
C ARG A 3 23.31 -3.17 -61.34
N SER A 4 23.49 -2.15 -60.53
CA SER A 4 23.79 -2.28 -59.09
C SER A 4 22.52 -2.64 -58.34
N THR A 5 22.50 -3.80 -57.64
CA THR A 5 21.47 -4.20 -56.69
C THR A 5 21.94 -3.81 -55.31
N ARG A 6 21.25 -2.84 -54.67
CA ARG A 6 21.37 -2.50 -53.25
C ARG A 6 20.72 -3.60 -52.40
N PRO A 7 21.35 -4.06 -51.32
CA PRO A 7 20.67 -4.91 -50.37
C PRO A 7 19.73 -4.07 -49.49
N ARG A 8 18.49 -4.54 -49.33
CA ARG A 8 17.46 -3.99 -48.42
C ARG A 8 17.88 -4.18 -46.96
N GLY A 9 17.67 -3.12 -46.21
CA GLY A 9 18.04 -3.00 -44.82
C GLY A 9 17.51 -4.07 -43.92
N ALA A 10 18.36 -4.49 -43.00
CA ALA A 10 18.04 -5.33 -41.85
C ALA A 10 17.07 -4.58 -40.94
N ALA A 11 15.90 -5.16 -40.71
CA ALA A 11 14.95 -4.69 -39.72
C ALA A 11 15.57 -4.84 -38.32
N THR A 12 15.83 -3.72 -37.70
CA THR A 12 16.25 -3.68 -36.30
C THR A 12 15.14 -4.25 -35.43
N GLN A 13 15.28 -5.47 -34.96
CA GLN A 13 14.46 -6.05 -33.91
C GLN A 13 14.68 -5.22 -32.64
N ARG A 14 13.73 -4.40 -32.29
CA ARG A 14 13.66 -3.76 -30.98
C ARG A 14 13.33 -4.85 -29.96
N ASN A 15 14.34 -5.36 -29.29
CA ASN A 15 14.19 -6.16 -28.09
C ASN A 15 13.53 -5.27 -27.01
N THR A 16 12.21 -5.37 -26.89
CA THR A 16 11.48 -4.89 -25.71
C THR A 16 11.84 -5.83 -24.56
N VAL A 17 12.92 -5.53 -23.86
CA VAL A 17 13.18 -6.10 -22.54
C VAL A 17 12.03 -5.60 -21.65
N LYS A 18 11.06 -6.48 -21.39
CA LYS A 18 10.02 -6.24 -20.40
C LYS A 18 10.73 -6.04 -19.07
N ALA A 19 10.78 -4.80 -18.59
CA ALA A 19 11.40 -4.50 -17.29
C ALA A 19 10.79 -5.46 -16.27
N ALA A 20 11.63 -6.25 -15.60
CA ALA A 20 11.18 -7.12 -14.52
C ALA A 20 10.48 -6.22 -13.50
N ALA A 21 9.22 -6.53 -13.17
CA ALA A 21 8.49 -5.78 -12.17
C ALA A 21 9.31 -5.81 -10.87
N GLN A 22 9.59 -4.64 -10.32
CA GLN A 22 10.27 -4.56 -9.04
C GLN A 22 9.44 -5.30 -8.00
N GLN A 23 10.11 -6.06 -7.14
CA GLN A 23 9.47 -6.88 -6.11
C GLN A 23 9.89 -6.41 -4.72
N VAL A 24 9.06 -6.70 -3.74
CA VAL A 24 9.30 -6.41 -2.34
C VAL A 24 9.00 -7.64 -1.49
N SER A 25 9.78 -7.84 -0.43
CA SER A 25 9.53 -8.85 0.60
C SER A 25 8.73 -8.20 1.72
N VAL A 26 7.61 -8.80 2.08
CA VAL A 26 6.66 -8.28 3.08
C VAL A 26 6.13 -9.41 3.96
N SER A 27 5.63 -9.08 5.15
CA SER A 27 4.81 -10.02 5.92
C SER A 27 3.50 -10.27 5.19
N GLU A 28 3.02 -11.52 5.18
CA GLU A 28 1.75 -11.86 4.53
C GLU A 28 0.56 -11.68 5.47
N ASP A 29 0.70 -12.17 6.68
CA ASP A 29 -0.29 -12.11 7.75
C ASP A 29 0.38 -11.72 9.07
N ASP A 30 -0.36 -11.67 10.16
CA ASP A 30 0.18 -11.40 11.49
C ASP A 30 1.17 -12.47 11.92
N PRO A 31 2.20 -12.06 12.67
CA PRO A 31 3.51 -12.66 12.57
C PRO A 31 3.60 -14.01 13.26
N GLU A 32 3.56 -15.05 12.50
CA GLU A 32 4.53 -16.11 12.75
C GLU A 32 5.91 -15.48 12.40
N PRO A 33 6.83 -15.32 13.35
CA PRO A 33 8.13 -14.72 13.08
C PRO A 33 8.82 -15.43 11.92
N GLY A 34 9.09 -14.71 10.84
CA GLY A 34 9.86 -15.21 9.70
C GLY A 34 9.07 -15.56 8.44
N VAL A 35 7.75 -15.55 8.46
CA VAL A 35 6.97 -15.77 7.23
C VAL A 35 6.88 -14.48 6.41
N GLN A 36 7.71 -14.42 5.37
CA GLN A 36 7.68 -13.34 4.38
C GLN A 36 7.33 -13.90 3.01
N VAL A 37 6.64 -13.10 2.24
CA VAL A 37 6.30 -13.38 0.85
C VAL A 37 6.83 -12.31 -0.08
N THR A 38 7.10 -12.69 -1.32
CA THR A 38 7.54 -11.75 -2.36
C THR A 38 6.34 -11.31 -3.18
N ARG A 39 6.12 -10.00 -3.28
CA ARG A 39 5.03 -9.38 -4.00
C ARG A 39 5.55 -8.37 -5.03
N PRO A 40 4.81 -8.09 -6.11
CA PRO A 40 5.06 -6.91 -6.94
C PRO A 40 5.01 -5.63 -6.09
N LEU A 41 5.82 -4.65 -6.45
CA LEU A 41 5.83 -3.37 -5.73
C LEU A 41 4.44 -2.73 -5.80
N PRO A 42 3.78 -2.45 -4.66
CA PRO A 42 2.45 -1.84 -4.66
C PRO A 42 2.54 -0.37 -5.10
N ASP A 43 1.52 0.09 -5.83
CA ASP A 43 1.36 1.49 -6.20
C ASP A 43 0.37 2.19 -5.27
N PRO A 44 0.83 3.04 -4.34
CA PRO A 44 -0.06 3.79 -3.43
C PRO A 44 -0.99 4.76 -4.15
N SER A 45 -0.64 5.18 -5.36
CA SER A 45 -1.44 6.13 -6.14
C SER A 45 -2.55 5.48 -6.96
N LYS A 46 -2.56 4.15 -7.06
CA LYS A 46 -3.54 3.38 -7.82
C LYS A 46 -4.96 3.66 -7.31
N ARG A 47 -5.85 4.04 -8.22
CA ARG A 47 -7.28 4.24 -7.92
C ARG A 47 -8.09 2.98 -8.23
N PRO A 48 -9.27 2.82 -7.64
CA PRO A 48 -9.80 3.62 -6.53
C PRO A 48 -9.06 3.35 -5.21
N LEU A 49 -9.36 4.12 -4.17
CA LEU A 49 -8.81 3.95 -2.82
C LEU A 49 -7.29 4.12 -2.75
N ALA A 50 -6.77 5.18 -3.38
CA ALA A 50 -5.37 5.56 -3.24
C ALA A 50 -5.04 5.97 -1.80
N TYR A 51 -3.80 5.74 -1.39
CA TYR A 51 -3.27 6.14 -0.08
C TYR A 51 -1.92 6.85 -0.25
N SER A 52 -1.39 7.43 0.81
CA SER A 52 -0.12 8.16 0.76
C SER A 52 0.63 8.08 2.07
N PHE A 53 1.95 7.98 1.97
CA PHE A 53 2.87 8.07 3.10
C PHE A 53 3.63 9.39 3.04
N PRO A 54 4.08 9.94 4.19
CA PRO A 54 5.00 11.07 4.20
C PRO A 54 6.31 10.74 3.49
N GLY A 55 6.83 11.72 2.76
CA GLY A 55 8.13 11.61 2.12
C GLY A 55 8.17 10.72 0.88
N ARG A 56 9.39 10.30 0.53
CA ARG A 56 9.66 9.45 -0.63
C ARG A 56 9.64 7.98 -0.24
N ALA A 57 9.10 7.13 -1.11
CA ALA A 57 9.18 5.69 -0.94
C ALA A 57 10.64 5.21 -0.80
N PRO A 58 10.98 4.45 0.25
CA PRO A 58 12.32 3.95 0.47
C PRO A 58 12.66 2.82 -0.51
N THR A 59 13.96 2.56 -0.68
CA THR A 59 14.39 1.34 -1.36
C THR A 59 13.91 0.12 -0.57
N PRO A 60 13.31 -0.91 -1.20
CA PRO A 60 12.84 -2.10 -0.51
C PRO A 60 13.90 -2.78 0.35
N SER A 61 13.51 -3.23 1.54
CA SER A 61 14.31 -4.03 2.46
C SER A 61 13.48 -5.22 2.94
N ALA A 62 14.10 -6.38 3.03
CA ALA A 62 13.48 -7.58 3.56
C ALA A 62 13.69 -7.74 5.09
N GLN A 63 14.27 -6.74 5.75
CA GLN A 63 14.61 -6.81 7.17
C GLN A 63 13.48 -6.21 8.03
N PRO A 64 12.75 -7.02 8.82
CA PRO A 64 11.76 -6.54 9.79
C PRO A 64 12.36 -5.54 10.79
N GLY A 65 11.54 -4.65 11.33
CA GLY A 65 11.95 -3.58 12.23
C GLY A 65 12.56 -2.36 11.53
N THR A 66 12.80 -2.42 10.22
CA THR A 66 13.28 -1.25 9.47
C THR A 66 12.13 -0.40 8.93
N ALA A 67 12.33 0.91 8.84
CA ALA A 67 11.33 1.82 8.25
C ALA A 67 10.96 1.42 6.81
N SER A 68 11.91 0.86 6.05
CA SER A 68 11.65 0.39 4.70
C SER A 68 10.76 -0.84 4.68
N PHE A 69 11.04 -1.85 5.52
CA PHE A 69 10.20 -3.05 5.60
C PHE A 69 8.77 -2.69 6.02
N ARG A 70 8.64 -1.85 7.06
CA ARG A 70 7.35 -1.33 7.54
C ARG A 70 6.56 -0.61 6.45
N TYR A 71 7.24 0.27 5.68
CA TYR A 71 6.61 0.99 4.58
C TYR A 71 6.01 0.02 3.54
N TRP A 72 6.78 -0.97 3.09
CA TRP A 72 6.35 -1.85 2.02
C TRP A 72 5.34 -2.90 2.48
N THR A 73 5.44 -3.39 3.70
CA THR A 73 4.43 -4.28 4.31
C THR A 73 3.09 -3.56 4.44
N ALA A 74 3.08 -2.35 4.99
CA ALA A 74 1.85 -1.56 5.08
C ALA A 74 1.29 -1.19 3.69
N ALA A 75 2.15 -0.81 2.74
CA ALA A 75 1.72 -0.49 1.39
C ALA A 75 1.07 -1.68 0.68
N GLU A 76 1.63 -2.88 0.84
CA GLU A 76 1.07 -4.10 0.25
C GLU A 76 -0.27 -4.48 0.93
N ALA A 77 -0.35 -4.45 2.25
CA ALA A 77 -1.59 -4.71 2.98
C ALA A 77 -2.72 -3.76 2.54
N LEU A 78 -2.43 -2.45 2.49
CA LEU A 78 -3.38 -1.44 2.03
C LEU A 78 -3.79 -1.65 0.57
N ARG A 79 -2.87 -2.06 -0.31
CA ARG A 79 -3.20 -2.30 -1.72
C ARG A 79 -4.09 -3.52 -1.88
N ARG A 80 -3.83 -4.62 -1.17
CA ARG A 80 -4.71 -5.81 -1.14
C ARG A 80 -6.10 -5.45 -0.61
N GLY A 81 -6.16 -4.76 0.51
CA GLY A 81 -7.43 -4.30 1.10
C GLY A 81 -8.19 -3.37 0.14
N ALA A 82 -7.50 -2.40 -0.49
CA ALA A 82 -8.13 -1.51 -1.45
C ALA A 82 -8.66 -2.24 -2.70
N ASP A 83 -7.91 -3.20 -3.23
CA ASP A 83 -8.36 -3.99 -4.40
C ASP A 83 -9.56 -4.88 -4.04
N PHE A 84 -9.64 -5.38 -2.81
CA PHE A 84 -10.78 -6.15 -2.31
C PHE A 84 -12.05 -5.29 -2.13
N TRP A 85 -11.91 -4.11 -1.52
CA TRP A 85 -13.05 -3.25 -1.20
C TRP A 85 -13.52 -2.36 -2.35
N ALA A 86 -12.65 -2.06 -3.32
CA ALA A 86 -12.95 -1.15 -4.42
C ALA A 86 -14.29 -1.43 -5.15
N PRO A 87 -14.65 -2.71 -5.43
CA PRO A 87 -15.94 -3.00 -6.08
C PRO A 87 -17.16 -2.71 -5.22
N GLN A 88 -16.98 -2.58 -3.90
CA GLN A 88 -18.05 -2.40 -2.93
C GLN A 88 -18.30 -0.92 -2.60
N LEU A 89 -17.42 -0.01 -3.03
CA LEU A 89 -17.47 1.41 -2.68
C LEU A 89 -18.07 2.25 -3.81
N PRO A 90 -19.25 2.86 -3.60
CA PRO A 90 -19.92 3.63 -4.64
C PRO A 90 -19.12 4.83 -5.17
N SER A 91 -18.39 5.51 -4.29
CA SER A 91 -17.63 6.72 -4.64
C SER A 91 -16.20 6.42 -5.13
N GLY A 92 -15.63 5.29 -4.73
CA GLY A 92 -14.20 4.96 -4.94
C GLY A 92 -13.23 5.92 -4.27
N ASN A 93 -13.70 6.77 -3.36
CA ASN A 93 -12.92 7.74 -2.59
C ASN A 93 -13.08 7.49 -1.08
N TRP A 94 -12.09 7.96 -0.32
CA TRP A 94 -12.14 8.02 1.12
C TRP A 94 -12.98 9.21 1.59
N GLU A 95 -13.49 9.17 2.83
CA GLU A 95 -14.15 10.33 3.45
C GLU A 95 -13.18 11.53 3.55
N VAL A 96 -11.91 11.24 3.83
CA VAL A 96 -10.83 12.25 3.89
C VAL A 96 -10.41 12.79 2.51
N GLY A 97 -10.99 12.28 1.41
CA GLY A 97 -10.71 12.74 0.05
C GLY A 97 -10.09 11.69 -0.87
N ALA A 98 -9.27 12.15 -1.81
CA ALA A 98 -8.75 11.31 -2.89
C ALA A 98 -7.66 10.32 -2.46
N ARG A 99 -7.02 10.54 -1.32
CA ARG A 99 -5.95 9.70 -0.77
C ARG A 99 -6.09 9.62 0.75
N LEU A 100 -5.93 8.41 1.28
CA LEU A 100 -5.86 8.18 2.73
C LEU A 100 -4.42 8.38 3.20
N PRO A 101 -4.16 9.36 4.08
CA PRO A 101 -2.85 9.51 4.69
C PRO A 101 -2.54 8.34 5.63
N VAL A 102 -1.28 7.90 5.67
CA VAL A 102 -0.81 6.79 6.50
C VAL A 102 0.48 7.19 7.21
N LEU A 103 0.47 7.20 8.53
CA LEU A 103 1.56 7.59 9.41
C LEU A 103 2.06 6.33 10.13
N LEU A 104 3.26 5.85 9.79
CA LEU A 104 3.72 4.51 10.17
C LEU A 104 4.47 4.43 11.49
N ASP A 105 4.78 5.56 12.12
CA ASP A 105 5.54 5.59 13.37
C ASP A 105 5.32 6.92 14.09
N GLU A 106 4.19 7.03 14.78
CA GLU A 106 3.78 8.25 15.50
C GLU A 106 4.29 8.31 16.94
N GLY A 107 5.12 7.34 17.35
CA GLY A 107 5.75 7.34 18.66
C GLY A 107 5.62 6.03 19.43
N VAL A 108 5.89 6.11 20.73
CA VAL A 108 5.92 4.95 21.62
C VAL A 108 4.53 4.72 22.20
N ASP A 109 3.82 3.74 21.64
CA ASP A 109 2.55 3.21 22.11
C ASP A 109 2.32 1.84 21.47
N LEU A 110 1.68 0.91 22.15
CA LEU A 110 1.23 -0.36 21.52
C LEU A 110 -0.19 -0.18 20.98
N ASN A 111 -0.30 0.67 19.95
CA ASN A 111 -1.57 1.10 19.42
C ASN A 111 -1.54 1.23 17.88
N ALA A 112 -2.73 1.34 17.31
CA ALA A 112 -3.00 1.84 15.97
C ALA A 112 -4.43 2.39 15.97
N TYR A 113 -4.71 3.38 15.14
CA TYR A 113 -6.08 3.89 15.01
C TYR A 113 -6.28 4.70 13.73
N TYR A 114 -7.53 4.72 13.26
CA TYR A 114 -8.03 5.67 12.28
C TYR A 114 -8.73 6.84 12.99
N ASP A 115 -8.30 8.07 12.75
CA ASP A 115 -8.83 9.29 13.38
C ASP A 115 -9.73 10.14 12.47
N ARG A 116 -10.21 9.59 11.36
CA ARG A 116 -10.92 10.28 10.27
C ARG A 116 -10.07 11.26 9.47
N ARG A 117 -8.75 11.25 9.66
CA ARG A 117 -7.79 12.06 8.90
C ARG A 117 -6.69 11.21 8.33
N ALA A 118 -6.22 10.23 9.10
CA ALA A 118 -5.13 9.35 8.75
C ALA A 118 -5.29 7.98 9.42
N LEU A 119 -4.55 7.00 8.92
CA LEU A 119 -4.19 5.80 9.67
C LEU A 119 -2.91 6.10 10.46
N ASN A 120 -2.94 5.88 11.76
CA ASN A 120 -1.85 6.17 12.68
C ASN A 120 -1.35 4.87 13.28
N PHE A 121 -0.06 4.60 13.14
CA PHE A 121 0.61 3.40 13.64
C PHE A 121 1.76 3.80 14.57
N PHE A 122 2.05 2.94 15.54
CA PHE A 122 2.98 3.19 16.62
C PHE A 122 3.95 2.04 16.80
N HIS A 123 4.88 2.19 17.73
CA HIS A 123 5.76 1.11 18.14
C HIS A 123 5.80 0.99 19.67
N GLY A 124 6.14 -0.18 20.18
CA GLY A 124 6.26 -0.38 21.60
C GLY A 124 7.14 -1.57 21.94
N PRO A 125 7.49 -1.71 23.25
CA PRO A 125 8.30 -2.81 23.70
C PRO A 125 7.51 -4.13 23.72
N ALA A 126 8.17 -5.21 23.34
CA ALA A 126 7.69 -6.58 23.49
C ALA A 126 8.83 -7.47 24.02
N PRO A 127 8.56 -8.68 24.53
CA PRO A 127 9.61 -9.59 24.97
C PRO A 127 10.67 -9.90 23.92
N SER A 128 10.30 -9.89 22.66
CA SER A 128 11.19 -10.12 21.51
C SER A 128 11.92 -8.86 21.00
N GLY A 129 11.70 -7.69 21.62
CA GLY A 129 12.24 -6.41 21.17
C GLY A 129 11.16 -5.38 20.87
N THR A 130 11.47 -4.39 20.04
CA THR A 130 10.48 -3.40 19.61
C THR A 130 9.58 -3.99 18.52
N VAL A 131 8.27 -3.85 18.69
CA VAL A 131 7.27 -4.19 17.67
C VAL A 131 6.65 -2.92 17.09
N TYR A 132 6.28 -2.97 15.83
CA TYR A 132 5.69 -1.87 15.08
C TYR A 132 4.33 -2.30 14.56
N SER A 133 3.27 -1.61 14.95
CA SER A 133 1.90 -1.94 14.50
C SER A 133 1.74 -1.82 12.97
N GLY A 134 2.48 -0.91 12.33
CA GLY A 134 2.50 -0.79 10.86
C GLY A 134 3.23 -1.91 10.11
N GLU A 135 3.85 -2.87 10.81
CA GLU A 135 4.42 -4.10 10.22
C GLU A 135 3.47 -5.30 10.28
N SER A 136 2.31 -5.16 10.94
CA SER A 136 1.25 -6.17 10.98
C SER A 136 0.24 -5.89 9.86
N PRO A 137 0.14 -6.73 8.82
CA PRO A 137 -0.87 -6.59 7.77
C PRO A 137 -2.30 -6.62 8.33
N ASP A 138 -2.56 -7.42 9.37
CA ASP A 138 -3.89 -7.53 9.98
C ASP A 138 -4.29 -6.24 10.68
N ILE A 139 -3.38 -5.62 11.45
CA ILE A 139 -3.62 -4.32 12.08
C ILE A 139 -3.83 -3.25 11.02
N VAL A 140 -2.99 -3.23 9.97
CA VAL A 140 -3.13 -2.27 8.86
C VAL A 140 -4.48 -2.42 8.17
N CYS A 141 -4.93 -3.64 7.90
CA CYS A 141 -6.23 -3.91 7.29
C CYS A 141 -7.39 -3.60 8.25
N HIS A 142 -7.22 -3.80 9.57
CA HIS A 142 -8.21 -3.45 10.58
C HIS A 142 -8.47 -1.93 10.58
N GLU A 143 -7.43 -1.13 10.68
CA GLU A 143 -7.55 0.34 10.68
C GLU A 143 -8.07 0.86 9.34
N MET A 144 -7.67 0.25 8.23
CA MET A 144 -8.25 0.54 6.92
C MET A 144 -9.75 0.25 6.90
N GLY A 145 -10.21 -0.81 7.59
CA GLY A 145 -11.63 -1.16 7.73
C GLY A 145 -12.44 -0.02 8.33
N HIS A 146 -11.92 0.70 9.33
CA HIS A 146 -12.56 1.89 9.88
C HIS A 146 -12.70 3.02 8.84
N ALA A 147 -11.66 3.24 8.03
CA ALA A 147 -11.72 4.23 6.95
C ALA A 147 -12.71 3.83 5.83
N ILE A 148 -12.83 2.53 5.53
CA ILE A 148 -13.83 1.99 4.60
C ILE A 148 -15.24 2.21 5.14
N LEU A 149 -15.49 1.89 6.42
CA LEU A 149 -16.81 2.10 7.05
C LEU A 149 -17.21 3.58 7.03
N ASP A 150 -16.26 4.47 7.24
CA ASP A 150 -16.52 5.92 7.18
C ASP A 150 -16.86 6.37 5.75
N ALA A 151 -16.19 5.82 4.74
CA ALA A 151 -16.45 6.09 3.33
C ALA A 151 -17.78 5.53 2.82
N ILE A 152 -18.30 4.46 3.44
CA ILE A 152 -19.59 3.83 3.09
C ILE A 152 -20.76 4.54 3.77
N LYS A 153 -20.55 5.21 4.89
CA LYS A 153 -21.64 5.90 5.59
C LYS A 153 -22.40 6.78 4.59
N ALA A 154 -23.63 6.38 4.28
CA ALA A 154 -24.57 7.27 3.62
C ALA A 154 -24.58 8.58 4.42
N PRO A 155 -24.62 9.76 3.76
CA PRO A 155 -24.89 11.01 4.44
C PRO A 155 -26.11 10.74 5.35
N ALA A 156 -25.94 10.94 6.64
CA ALA A 156 -27.02 10.75 7.60
C ALA A 156 -28.24 11.40 6.97
N LEU A 157 -29.27 10.60 6.69
CA LEU A 157 -30.55 11.11 6.26
C LEU A 157 -30.86 12.17 7.31
N GLY A 158 -30.82 13.45 6.88
CA GLY A 158 -31.05 14.55 7.78
C GLY A 158 -32.30 14.22 8.57
N CYS A 159 -32.13 13.98 9.87
CA CYS A 159 -33.23 13.98 10.79
C CYS A 159 -33.79 15.41 10.67
N GLY A 160 -34.73 15.59 9.76
CA GLY A 160 -35.57 16.77 9.74
C GLY A 160 -36.15 16.85 11.13
N GLU A 161 -35.69 17.81 11.90
CA GLU A 161 -36.39 18.21 13.10
C GLU A 161 -37.78 18.67 12.68
N PRO A 162 -38.79 18.27 13.44
CA PRO A 162 -40.20 18.67 13.19
C PRO A 162 -40.41 20.17 13.35
#